data_8a6f217d8b2b824f45450dfe1c6a83ee
#
_entry.id   8a6f217d8b2b824f45450dfe1c6a83ee
#
_cell.length_a   1.000
_cell.length_b   1.000
_cell.length_c   1.000
_cell.angle_alpha   90.00
_cell.angle_beta   90.00
_cell.angle_gamma   90.00
#
_symmetry.space_group_name_H-M   'P 1'
#
loop_
_entity.id
_entity.type
_entity.pdbx_description
1 polymer ?
#
loop_
_entity_poly.entity_id
_entity_poly.type
_entity_poly.pdbx_seq_one_letter_code
_entity_poly.pdbx_strand_id
1 'polypeptide(L)'
;VLYLFVWVVVRGALRGFGTHTAAAAAAVRPSQPAALVLTVLEPGESNLESGARIGVQRAPAVIGRAVSADVIVADAAVSAQHARLDWTDDAWVVLDLDSTNGTRLNARAVHGPTRLRPGDTLEVGPVRFAVSDT
;
A
#
# COMPACT_ATOMS: atom_id res chain seq x y z
N VAL A 1 6.59 -18.15 29.75
CA VAL A 1 6.98 -17.77 29.57
C VAL A 1 7.69 -17.50 29.48
N LEU A 2 8.10 -17.53 29.27
CA LEU A 2 8.80 -17.05 29.09
C LEU A 2 8.91 -16.25 28.54
N TYR A 3 8.71 -15.81 28.56
CA TYR A 3 8.86 -14.88 28.08
C TYR A 3 8.78 -14.05 28.54
N LEU A 4 8.52 -14.03 29.11
CA LEU A 4 8.66 -13.18 29.62
C LEU A 4 9.41 -12.99 30.03
N PHE A 5 9.92 -13.35 30.06
CA PHE A 5 10.75 -12.88 30.26
C PHE A 5 11.35 -12.71 29.71
N VAL A 6 11.18 -13.41 29.42
CA VAL A 6 11.89 -13.02 28.91
C VAL A 6 11.92 -11.94 28.64
N TRP A 7 11.57 -11.72 28.62
CA TRP A 7 11.48 -10.64 28.51
C TRP A 7 11.92 -9.73 29.26
N VAL A 8 11.94 -9.87 29.73
CA VAL A 8 12.31 -9.12 30.52
C VAL A 8 13.55 -8.94 30.65
N VAL A 9 13.93 -9.60 30.58
CA VAL A 9 14.96 -9.41 30.65
C VAL A 9 15.48 -8.90 29.94
N VAL A 10 15.29 -9.00 29.60
CA VAL A 10 15.71 -8.39 29.06
C VAL A 10 15.60 -7.44 29.32
N ARG A 11 15.37 -7.26 29.96
CA ARG A 11 15.36 -6.40 30.41
C ARG A 11 16.07 -5.99 31.05
N GLY A 12 16.12 -6.20 31.35
CA GLY A 12 16.75 -5.65 32.27
C GLY A 12 17.98 -5.21 32.02
N ALA A 13 18.51 -5.68 31.83
CA ALA A 13 19.67 -5.24 31.70
C ALA A 13 19.80 -4.12 31.06
N LEU A 14 19.44 -3.89 31.11
CA LEU A 14 19.57 -3.09 30.58
C LEU A 14 19.62 -2.21 30.98
N ARG A 15 19.87 -2.05 31.53
CA ARG A 15 19.91 -1.34 31.91
C ARG A 15 20.67 -0.27 31.75
N GLY A 16 21.24 0.32 32.06
CA GLY A 16 22.08 1.44 31.98
C GLY A 16 22.35 2.00 30.67
N PHE A 17 21.95 1.45 29.68
CA PHE A 17 22.15 1.93 28.37
C PHE A 17 20.99 2.67 27.80
N GLY A 18 20.18 3.27 28.62
CA GLY A 18 18.99 3.90 28.16
C GLY A 18 19.19 4.86 27.02
N THR A 19 20.22 5.67 27.11
CA THR A 19 20.48 6.67 26.09
C THR A 19 20.71 6.06 24.73
N HIS A 20 21.59 5.10 24.69
CA HIS A 20 21.89 4.43 23.42
C HIS A 20 20.68 3.65 22.94
N THR A 21 19.99 3.05 23.85
CA THR A 21 18.83 2.28 23.52
C THR A 21 17.77 3.14 22.86
N ALA A 22 17.55 4.32 23.38
CA ALA A 22 16.57 5.23 22.81
C ALA A 22 16.93 5.62 21.39
N ALA A 23 18.18 5.91 21.14
CA ALA A 23 18.62 6.26 19.79
C ALA A 23 18.48 5.07 18.84
N ALA A 24 18.83 3.89 19.31
CA ALA A 24 18.69 2.69 18.49
C ALA A 24 17.23 2.40 18.19
N ALA A 25 16.36 2.57 19.18
CA ALA A 25 14.95 2.34 18.96
C ALA A 25 14.37 3.29 17.93
N ALA A 26 14.80 4.55 17.96
CA ALA A 26 14.36 5.51 16.96
C ALA A 26 14.84 5.11 15.57
N ALA A 27 16.05 4.58 15.46
CA ALA A 27 16.60 4.18 14.18
C ALA A 27 15.87 3.00 13.56
N VAL A 28 15.29 2.13 14.37
CA VAL A 28 14.59 0.95 13.85
C VAL A 28 13.08 1.17 13.74
N ARG A 29 12.62 2.35 14.05
CA ARG A 29 11.20 2.65 13.91
C ARG A 29 10.80 2.53 12.45
N PRO A 30 9.71 1.82 12.15
CA PRO A 30 9.28 1.72 10.75
C PRO A 30 8.91 3.09 10.22
N SER A 31 9.26 3.34 8.98
CA SER A 31 8.90 4.59 8.33
C SER A 31 7.40 4.59 8.06
N GLN A 32 6.79 5.77 8.14
CA GLN A 32 5.40 5.91 7.79
C GLN A 32 5.27 6.05 6.28
N PRO A 33 4.19 5.53 5.70
CA PRO A 33 4.00 5.67 4.27
C PRO A 33 3.96 7.14 3.86
N ALA A 34 4.64 7.45 2.78
CA ALA A 34 4.51 8.74 2.15
C ALA A 34 3.13 8.83 1.51
N ALA A 35 2.65 10.03 1.27
CA ALA A 35 1.38 10.22 0.61
C ALA A 35 1.44 9.64 -0.80
N LEU A 36 0.38 8.96 -1.19
CA LEU A 36 0.23 8.43 -2.53
C LEU A 36 -1.09 8.93 -3.08
N VAL A 37 -1.08 9.48 -4.29
CA VAL A 37 -2.29 9.99 -4.91
C VAL A 37 -2.54 9.23 -6.20
N LEU A 38 -3.75 8.70 -6.33
CA LEU A 38 -4.22 8.05 -7.54
C LEU A 38 -5.21 9.00 -8.22
N THR A 39 -4.85 9.47 -9.40
CA THR A 39 -5.73 10.32 -10.18
C THR A 39 -6.40 9.49 -11.25
N VAL A 40 -7.72 9.53 -11.32
CA VAL A 40 -8.47 8.72 -12.26
C VAL A 40 -8.30 9.27 -13.66
N LEU A 41 -7.69 8.47 -14.53
CA LEU A 41 -7.54 8.80 -15.93
C LEU A 41 -8.71 8.27 -16.75
N GLU A 42 -9.07 6.99 -16.52
CA GLU A 42 -10.22 6.38 -17.19
C GLU A 42 -11.01 5.61 -16.13
N PRO A 43 -12.24 6.04 -15.87
CA PRO A 43 -13.03 5.42 -14.79
C PRO A 43 -13.72 4.13 -15.21
N GLY A 44 -13.70 3.75 -16.48
CA GLY A 44 -14.49 2.62 -16.91
C GLY A 44 -15.96 2.87 -16.65
N GLU A 45 -16.63 1.85 -16.12
CA GLU A 45 -18.03 2.00 -15.71
C GLU A 45 -18.16 2.01 -14.20
N SER A 46 -17.14 2.52 -13.52
CA SER A 46 -17.10 2.55 -12.07
C SER A 46 -17.81 3.81 -11.52
N ASN A 47 -17.80 3.90 -10.20
CA ASN A 47 -18.34 5.05 -9.48
C ASN A 47 -17.43 6.28 -9.54
N LEU A 48 -16.25 6.14 -10.14
CA LEU A 48 -15.25 7.20 -10.12
C LEU A 48 -15.45 8.15 -11.28
N GLU A 49 -14.93 9.36 -11.13
CA GLU A 49 -14.99 10.37 -12.19
C GLU A 49 -13.59 10.64 -12.69
N SER A 50 -13.49 10.87 -13.99
CA SER A 50 -12.23 11.20 -14.61
C SER A 50 -11.68 12.47 -13.97
N GLY A 51 -10.40 12.42 -13.59
CA GLY A 51 -9.75 13.54 -12.90
C GLY A 51 -9.87 13.51 -11.40
N ALA A 52 -10.70 12.62 -10.84
CA ALA A 52 -10.80 12.50 -9.38
C ALA A 52 -9.48 12.05 -8.79
N ARG A 53 -9.16 12.57 -7.61
CA ARG A 53 -7.92 12.27 -6.92
C ARG A 53 -8.22 11.53 -5.64
N ILE A 54 -7.56 10.40 -5.45
CA ILE A 54 -7.77 9.54 -4.29
C ILE A 54 -6.46 9.47 -3.53
N GLY A 55 -6.48 9.95 -2.28
CA GLY A 55 -5.29 9.88 -1.44
C GLY A 55 -5.22 8.56 -0.70
N VAL A 56 -4.05 7.95 -0.70
CA VAL A 56 -3.78 6.72 0.05
C VAL A 56 -2.68 7.05 1.03
N GLN A 57 -2.98 6.96 2.32
CA GLN A 57 -2.03 7.35 3.37
C GLN A 57 -1.73 6.24 4.34
N ARG A 58 -2.38 5.10 4.18
CA ARG A 58 -2.19 3.95 5.06
C ARG A 58 -1.91 2.72 4.23
N ALA A 59 -1.03 1.90 4.73
CA ALA A 59 -0.71 0.62 4.12
C ALA A 59 -0.98 -0.48 5.14
N PRO A 60 -1.45 -1.63 4.73
CA PRO A 60 -1.84 -1.95 3.36
C PRO A 60 -3.18 -1.33 3.00
N ALA A 61 -3.38 -1.06 1.71
CA ALA A 61 -4.63 -0.54 1.21
C ALA A 61 -5.09 -1.42 0.05
N VAL A 62 -6.36 -1.80 0.06
CA VAL A 62 -6.93 -2.68 -0.95
C VAL A 62 -7.73 -1.86 -1.94
N ILE A 63 -7.51 -2.12 -3.22
CA ILE A 63 -8.29 -1.56 -4.32
C ILE A 63 -9.23 -2.65 -4.81
N GLY A 64 -10.52 -2.37 -4.89
CA GLY A 64 -11.46 -3.37 -5.35
C GLY A 64 -12.87 -2.87 -5.42
N ARG A 65 -13.76 -3.77 -5.87
CA ARG A 65 -15.17 -3.45 -6.03
C ARG A 65 -15.94 -3.48 -4.70
N ALA A 66 -15.44 -4.20 -3.73
CA ALA A 66 -16.14 -4.36 -2.46
C ALA A 66 -16.20 -3.05 -1.69
N VAL A 67 -17.29 -2.83 -0.96
CA VAL A 67 -17.41 -1.62 -0.14
C VAL A 67 -16.41 -1.62 1.01
N SER A 68 -15.83 -2.77 1.32
CA SER A 68 -14.79 -2.87 2.35
C SER A 68 -13.40 -2.49 1.82
N ALA A 69 -13.25 -2.27 0.52
CA ALA A 69 -11.97 -1.86 -0.02
C ALA A 69 -11.64 -0.44 0.40
N ASP A 70 -10.35 -0.14 0.50
CA ASP A 70 -9.90 1.21 0.86
C ASP A 70 -10.07 2.17 -0.32
N VAL A 71 -9.86 1.66 -1.52
CA VAL A 71 -10.15 2.40 -2.76
C VAL A 71 -11.22 1.60 -3.47
N ILE A 72 -12.44 2.12 -3.46
CA ILE A 72 -13.59 1.41 -4.00
C ILE A 72 -13.73 1.74 -5.48
N VAL A 73 -13.66 0.71 -6.32
CA VAL A 73 -13.80 0.84 -7.76
C VAL A 73 -14.98 -0.06 -8.16
N ALA A 74 -16.16 0.54 -8.24
CA ALA A 74 -17.39 -0.23 -8.42
C ALA A 74 -17.66 -0.52 -9.90
N ASP A 75 -16.78 -1.28 -10.49
CA ASP A 75 -16.88 -1.72 -11.89
C ASP A 75 -16.98 -3.23 -11.90
N ALA A 76 -17.89 -3.77 -12.70
CA ALA A 76 -18.13 -5.22 -12.74
C ALA A 76 -16.89 -5.99 -13.17
N ALA A 77 -15.97 -5.36 -13.90
CA ALA A 77 -14.74 -6.01 -14.36
C ALA A 77 -13.64 -5.93 -13.29
N VAL A 78 -13.90 -5.32 -12.15
CA VAL A 78 -12.95 -5.22 -11.05
C VAL A 78 -13.34 -6.24 -9.99
N SER A 79 -12.36 -7.03 -9.52
CA SER A 79 -12.61 -8.02 -8.49
C SER A 79 -12.91 -7.35 -7.16
N ALA A 80 -13.62 -8.07 -6.28
CA ALA A 80 -13.98 -7.53 -4.97
C ALA A 80 -12.74 -7.04 -4.21
N GLN A 81 -11.67 -7.83 -4.24
CA GLN A 81 -10.34 -7.44 -3.78
C GLN A 81 -9.42 -7.64 -4.96
N HIS A 82 -9.05 -6.56 -5.60
CA HIS A 82 -8.38 -6.64 -6.89
C HIS A 82 -6.87 -6.50 -6.78
N ALA A 83 -6.43 -5.51 -6.03
CA ALA A 83 -5.01 -5.22 -5.86
C ALA A 83 -4.78 -4.69 -4.46
N ARG A 84 -3.53 -4.80 -4.01
CA ARG A 84 -3.16 -4.29 -2.69
C ARG A 84 -1.94 -3.40 -2.83
N LEU A 85 -1.98 -2.30 -2.12
CA LEU A 85 -0.88 -1.36 -2.03
C LEU A 85 -0.21 -1.53 -0.68
N ASP A 86 1.08 -1.82 -0.67
CA ASP A 86 1.86 -1.97 0.55
C ASP A 86 2.95 -0.92 0.60
N TRP A 87 3.41 -0.64 1.80
CA TRP A 87 4.57 0.22 2.03
C TRP A 87 5.71 -0.65 2.54
N THR A 88 6.75 -0.79 1.74
CA THR A 88 7.87 -1.67 2.04
C THR A 88 9.16 -1.00 1.59
N ASP A 89 10.18 -1.01 2.46
CA ASP A 89 11.49 -0.43 2.12
C ASP A 89 11.37 1.01 1.63
N ASP A 90 10.55 1.79 2.34
CA ASP A 90 10.33 3.20 2.06
C ASP A 90 9.77 3.46 0.66
N ALA A 91 8.99 2.53 0.17
CA ALA A 91 8.37 2.67 -1.15
C ALA A 91 7.00 2.01 -1.17
N TRP A 92 6.12 2.55 -2.00
CA TRP A 92 4.86 1.91 -2.29
C TRP A 92 5.08 0.79 -3.29
N VAL A 93 4.42 -0.34 -3.06
CA VAL A 93 4.41 -1.45 -4.00
C VAL A 93 2.97 -1.88 -4.23
N VAL A 94 2.70 -2.42 -5.41
CA VAL A 94 1.39 -2.93 -5.76
C VAL A 94 1.50 -4.44 -5.99
N LEU A 95 0.48 -5.16 -5.51
CA LEU A 95 0.33 -6.60 -5.75
C LEU A 95 -1.04 -6.86 -6.34
N ASP A 96 -1.10 -7.78 -7.28
CA ASP A 96 -2.39 -8.26 -7.77
C ASP A 96 -2.88 -9.37 -6.83
N LEU A 97 -4.15 -9.33 -6.48
CA LEU A 97 -4.74 -10.29 -5.54
C LEU A 97 -5.52 -11.37 -6.30
N ASP A 98 -4.87 -11.96 -7.30
CA ASP A 98 -5.51 -13.00 -8.15
C ASP A 98 -6.76 -12.46 -8.80
N SER A 99 -6.70 -11.25 -9.30
CA SER A 99 -7.86 -10.63 -9.90
C SER A 99 -8.24 -11.32 -11.21
N THR A 100 -9.51 -11.20 -11.57
CA THR A 100 -10.02 -11.84 -12.80
C THR A 100 -9.43 -11.18 -14.04
N ASN A 101 -9.36 -9.87 -14.06
CA ASN A 101 -8.93 -9.14 -15.27
C ASN A 101 -7.52 -8.56 -15.18
N GLY A 102 -6.85 -8.77 -14.04
CA GLY A 102 -5.46 -8.41 -13.90
C GLY A 102 -5.22 -6.98 -13.48
N THR A 103 -4.01 -6.75 -13.00
CA THR A 103 -3.50 -5.42 -12.63
C THR A 103 -2.28 -5.17 -13.50
N ARG A 104 -2.15 -3.96 -14.01
CA ARG A 104 -1.03 -3.59 -14.86
C ARG A 104 -0.39 -2.31 -14.34
N LEU A 105 0.91 -2.23 -14.53
CA LEU A 105 1.67 -1.02 -14.23
C LEU A 105 2.45 -0.65 -15.48
N ASN A 106 2.16 0.54 -16.01
CA ASN A 106 2.75 1.02 -17.27
C ASN A 106 2.55 -0.01 -18.39
N ALA A 107 1.33 -0.54 -18.49
CA ALA A 107 0.90 -1.50 -19.49
C ALA A 107 1.53 -2.88 -19.36
N ARG A 108 2.20 -3.16 -18.25
CA ARG A 108 2.79 -4.47 -17.99
C ARG A 108 2.05 -5.16 -16.86
N ALA A 109 1.78 -6.45 -17.02
CA ALA A 109 1.09 -7.21 -16.00
C ALA A 109 1.92 -7.28 -14.72
N VAL A 110 1.24 -7.12 -13.58
CA VAL A 110 1.85 -7.20 -12.27
C VAL A 110 1.78 -8.67 -11.82
N HIS A 111 2.94 -9.30 -11.67
CA HIS A 111 3.00 -10.71 -11.27
C HIS A 111 3.45 -10.91 -9.83
N GLY A 112 3.96 -9.89 -9.21
CA GLY A 112 4.40 -9.93 -7.83
C GLY A 112 4.53 -8.52 -7.33
N PRO A 113 5.10 -8.30 -6.15
CA PRO A 113 5.24 -6.94 -5.64
C PRO A 113 6.01 -6.10 -6.65
N THR A 114 5.40 -4.99 -7.05
CA THR A 114 5.97 -4.10 -8.06
C THR A 114 5.98 -2.69 -7.51
N ARG A 115 7.13 -2.04 -7.57
CA ARG A 115 7.29 -0.71 -7.01
C ARG A 115 6.52 0.33 -7.83
N LEU A 116 5.83 1.21 -7.11
CA LEU A 116 5.15 2.35 -7.70
C LEU A 116 6.02 3.59 -7.58
N ARG A 117 6.00 4.42 -8.62
CA ARG A 117 6.73 5.68 -8.64
C ARG A 117 5.81 6.76 -9.17
N PRO A 118 6.03 8.02 -8.75
CA PRO A 118 5.29 9.13 -9.37
C PRO A 118 5.50 9.11 -10.89
N GLY A 119 4.42 9.31 -11.62
CA GLY A 119 4.44 9.25 -13.07
C GLY A 119 4.03 7.92 -13.66
N ASP A 120 3.91 6.88 -12.83
CA ASP A 120 3.44 5.58 -13.31
C ASP A 120 1.94 5.62 -13.61
N THR A 121 1.50 4.69 -14.46
CA THR A 121 0.09 4.47 -14.74
C THR A 121 -0.30 3.09 -14.22
N LEU A 122 -1.28 3.05 -13.34
CA LEU A 122 -1.77 1.82 -12.73
C LEU A 122 -3.13 1.48 -13.31
N GLU A 123 -3.29 0.26 -13.81
CA GLU A 123 -4.57 -0.21 -14.35
C GLU A 123 -5.12 -1.31 -13.47
N VAL A 124 -6.36 -1.15 -13.06
CA VAL A 124 -7.10 -2.13 -12.27
C VAL A 124 -8.31 -2.50 -13.13
N GLY A 125 -8.22 -3.66 -13.82
CA GLY A 125 -9.20 -3.98 -14.82
C GLY A 125 -9.27 -2.88 -15.88
N PRO A 126 -10.45 -2.33 -16.17
CA PRO A 126 -10.59 -1.27 -17.17
C PRO A 126 -10.30 0.13 -16.62
N VAL A 127 -10.06 0.26 -15.33
CA VAL A 127 -9.90 1.56 -14.69
C VAL A 127 -8.41 1.90 -14.63
N ARG A 128 -8.08 3.14 -15.01
CA ARG A 128 -6.69 3.58 -15.11
C ARG A 128 -6.45 4.77 -14.20
N PHE A 129 -5.35 4.72 -13.48
CA PHE A 129 -4.95 5.78 -12.55
C PHE A 129 -3.57 6.29 -12.87
N ALA A 130 -3.36 7.58 -12.68
CA ALA A 130 -2.02 8.15 -12.65
C ALA A 130 -1.52 8.15 -11.21
N VAL A 131 -0.29 7.73 -11.00
CA VAL A 131 0.34 7.66 -9.68
C VAL A 131 1.13 8.92 -9.45
N SER A 132 0.93 9.55 -8.30
CA SER A 132 1.72 10.72 -7.91
C SER A 132 1.89 10.74 -6.41
N ASP A 133 2.74 11.64 -5.94
CA ASP A 133 2.99 11.79 -4.51
C ASP A 133 2.37 13.07 -3.94
N THR A 134 1.67 13.81 -4.75
CA THR A 134 0.96 15.02 -4.31
C THR A 134 -0.33 15.22 -5.07
#